data_27e1258cb229927cf26af52af5edbd73
#
_entry.id   27e1258cb229927cf26af52af5edbd73
#
_cell.length_a   1.000
_cell.length_b   1.000
_cell.length_c   1.000
_cell.angle_alpha   90.00
_cell.angle_beta   90.00
_cell.angle_gamma   90.00
#
_symmetry.space_group_name_H-M   'P 1'
#
loop_
_entity.id
_entity.type
_entity.pdbx_description
1 polymer ?
#
loop_
_entity_poly.entity_id
_entity_poly.type
_entity_poly.pdbx_seq_one_letter_code
_entity_poly.pdbx_strand_id
1 'polypeptide(L)'
;MPYNIPGTIAIIVLVIIILVVIVSCINVVQQSKAYVVERLGAFHSVWGVGLHFKLPFIERVVKKISLKEQVADFDPQPVITKDNVTMQIDTVIYFQITDPKLYTYGVEYPMSAIENLTATTLRNIIGELELDQSLTSRDTINAKMRSILDEATDPWGIKVNRVELKNILPPQDIQNSMEKQMKAERERRESILQAEGEKASKVLIAEGEKQSVLLQADAAKQAKIMAAEAEAQSILKVQQAMADSMRLLNENAPNDQVIKLKALEALEKVADGKATKLIIPSEIQGLAGLAASAKTILSDDKPEA
;
A
#
# COMPACT_ATOMS: atom_id res chain seq x y z
N MET A 1 -96.59 -9.62 -1.97
CA MET A 1 -95.76 -9.38 -3.20
C MET A 1 -94.83 -10.57 -3.36
N PRO A 2 -94.95 -11.40 -4.43
CA PRO A 2 -94.02 -12.52 -4.61
C PRO A 2 -92.67 -11.99 -5.04
N TYR A 3 -91.67 -12.20 -4.23
CA TYR A 3 -90.28 -11.89 -4.56
C TYR A 3 -89.91 -12.74 -5.79
N ASN A 4 -89.66 -12.10 -6.93
CA ASN A 4 -89.15 -12.77 -8.13
C ASN A 4 -87.70 -13.23 -7.85
N ILE A 5 -87.58 -14.36 -7.12
CA ILE A 5 -86.30 -15.00 -6.73
C ILE A 5 -85.33 -15.14 -7.94
N PRO A 6 -85.77 -15.57 -9.17
CA PRO A 6 -84.92 -15.62 -10.34
C PRO A 6 -84.40 -14.25 -10.79
N GLY A 7 -85.20 -13.20 -10.63
CA GLY A 7 -84.77 -11.82 -11.01
C GLY A 7 -83.71 -11.22 -10.05
N THR A 8 -83.86 -11.49 -8.75
CA THR A 8 -82.86 -11.04 -7.78
C THR A 8 -81.51 -11.76 -7.92
N ILE A 9 -81.50 -13.06 -8.24
CA ILE A 9 -80.31 -13.83 -8.55
C ILE A 9 -79.63 -13.29 -9.80
N ALA A 10 -80.39 -12.98 -10.89
CA ALA A 10 -79.84 -12.43 -12.11
C ALA A 10 -79.17 -11.05 -11.90
N ILE A 11 -79.77 -10.20 -11.04
CA ILE A 11 -79.18 -8.88 -10.66
C ILE A 11 -77.90 -9.07 -9.87
N ILE A 12 -77.83 -9.99 -8.89
CA ILE A 12 -76.65 -10.27 -8.12
C ILE A 12 -75.51 -10.78 -8.99
N VAL A 13 -75.77 -11.70 -9.93
CA VAL A 13 -74.81 -12.22 -10.90
C VAL A 13 -74.29 -11.10 -11.80
N LEU A 14 -75.17 -10.22 -12.27
CA LEU A 14 -74.75 -9.09 -13.12
C LEU A 14 -73.85 -8.10 -12.36
N VAL A 15 -74.18 -7.78 -11.08
CA VAL A 15 -73.35 -6.93 -10.23
C VAL A 15 -71.97 -7.55 -9.97
N ILE A 16 -71.92 -8.87 -9.75
CA ILE A 16 -70.63 -9.58 -9.58
C ILE A 16 -69.79 -9.52 -10.85
N ILE A 17 -70.39 -9.72 -12.03
CA ILE A 17 -69.73 -9.62 -13.32
C ILE A 17 -69.17 -8.21 -13.54
N ILE A 18 -69.96 -7.17 -13.27
CA ILE A 18 -69.50 -5.78 -13.37
C ILE A 18 -68.32 -5.52 -12.43
N LEU A 19 -68.44 -5.99 -11.18
CA LEU A 19 -67.34 -5.82 -10.17
C LEU A 19 -66.08 -6.50 -10.61
N VAL A 20 -66.15 -7.75 -11.13
CA VAL A 20 -64.99 -8.47 -11.69
C VAL A 20 -64.37 -7.73 -12.87
N VAL A 21 -65.18 -7.18 -13.79
CA VAL A 21 -64.70 -6.38 -14.91
C VAL A 21 -63.96 -5.13 -14.40
N ILE A 22 -64.54 -4.39 -13.42
CA ILE A 22 -63.92 -3.19 -12.84
C ILE A 22 -62.56 -3.53 -12.22
N VAL A 23 -62.50 -4.58 -11.39
CA VAL A 23 -61.24 -5.02 -10.74
C VAL A 23 -60.20 -5.42 -11.81
N SER A 24 -60.65 -6.10 -12.91
CA SER A 24 -59.74 -6.49 -14.02
C SER A 24 -59.23 -5.31 -14.83
N CYS A 25 -59.88 -4.15 -14.78
CA CYS A 25 -59.42 -2.93 -15.44
C CYS A 25 -58.24 -2.26 -14.75
N ILE A 26 -58.05 -2.50 -13.47
CA ILE A 26 -57.04 -1.82 -12.64
C ILE A 26 -55.75 -2.61 -12.75
N ASN A 27 -54.68 -1.94 -13.24
CA ASN A 27 -53.32 -2.48 -13.27
C ASN A 27 -52.36 -1.52 -12.60
N VAL A 28 -51.60 -2.04 -11.64
CA VAL A 28 -50.56 -1.29 -10.95
C VAL A 28 -49.19 -1.68 -11.51
N VAL A 29 -48.47 -0.71 -12.06
CA VAL A 29 -47.12 -0.88 -12.56
C VAL A 29 -46.14 -0.57 -11.43
N GLN A 30 -45.36 -1.54 -11.07
CA GLN A 30 -44.33 -1.42 -10.02
C GLN A 30 -43.17 -0.52 -10.47
N GLN A 31 -42.48 0.07 -9.51
CA GLN A 31 -41.27 0.86 -9.77
C GLN A 31 -40.22 0.04 -10.57
N SER A 32 -39.55 0.72 -11.52
CA SER A 32 -38.55 0.11 -12.41
C SER A 32 -39.14 -0.96 -13.38
N LYS A 33 -40.43 -0.96 -13.61
CA LYS A 33 -41.08 -1.77 -14.69
C LYS A 33 -41.82 -0.87 -15.64
N ALA A 34 -41.90 -1.33 -16.89
CA ALA A 34 -42.76 -0.74 -17.92
C ALA A 34 -43.58 -1.83 -18.56
N TYR A 35 -44.85 -1.53 -18.88
CA TYR A 35 -45.77 -2.46 -19.55
C TYR A 35 -46.07 -1.93 -20.93
N VAL A 36 -45.87 -2.75 -21.95
CA VAL A 36 -46.26 -2.44 -23.33
C VAL A 36 -47.66 -2.91 -23.56
N VAL A 37 -48.53 -1.99 -24.02
CA VAL A 37 -49.94 -2.22 -24.20
C VAL A 37 -50.31 -2.09 -25.68
N GLU A 38 -50.99 -3.11 -26.18
CA GLU A 38 -51.63 -3.13 -27.50
C GLU A 38 -53.12 -2.91 -27.38
N ARG A 39 -53.68 -2.23 -28.38
CA ARG A 39 -55.12 -2.09 -28.60
C ARG A 39 -55.46 -2.70 -29.93
N LEU A 40 -56.27 -3.76 -29.93
CA LEU A 40 -56.67 -4.52 -31.13
C LEU A 40 -55.49 -4.93 -32.02
N GLY A 41 -54.37 -5.32 -31.42
CA GLY A 41 -53.16 -5.78 -32.14
C GLY A 41 -52.19 -4.68 -32.56
N ALA A 42 -52.54 -3.39 -32.38
CA ALA A 42 -51.64 -2.28 -32.64
C ALA A 42 -51.01 -1.74 -31.36
N PHE A 43 -49.76 -1.31 -31.42
CA PHE A 43 -49.14 -0.60 -30.31
C PHE A 43 -49.95 0.61 -29.91
N HIS A 44 -50.32 0.72 -28.64
CA HIS A 44 -51.04 1.84 -28.09
C HIS A 44 -50.17 2.76 -27.21
N SER A 45 -49.61 2.23 -26.18
CA SER A 45 -48.82 3.01 -25.23
C SER A 45 -47.89 2.15 -24.39
N VAL A 46 -46.90 2.79 -23.75
CA VAL A 46 -46.08 2.21 -22.72
C VAL A 46 -46.54 2.78 -21.38
N TRP A 47 -46.92 1.90 -20.47
CA TRP A 47 -47.28 2.30 -19.11
C TRP A 47 -46.04 2.35 -18.21
N GLY A 48 -45.79 3.55 -17.69
CA GLY A 48 -44.79 3.76 -16.64
C GLY A 48 -45.30 3.40 -15.25
N VAL A 49 -44.57 3.77 -14.23
CA VAL A 49 -44.93 3.50 -12.83
C VAL A 49 -46.22 4.19 -12.45
N GLY A 50 -47.08 3.47 -11.73
CA GLY A 50 -48.34 4.00 -11.21
C GLY A 50 -49.56 3.14 -11.52
N LEU A 51 -50.72 3.74 -11.27
CA LEU A 51 -52.04 3.13 -11.55
C LEU A 51 -52.45 3.40 -12.96
N HIS A 52 -52.78 2.35 -13.73
CA HIS A 52 -53.30 2.43 -15.08
C HIS A 52 -54.59 1.65 -15.22
N PHE A 53 -55.47 2.18 -16.07
CA PHE A 53 -56.75 1.53 -16.39
C PHE A 53 -56.66 0.89 -17.76
N LYS A 54 -57.01 -0.40 -17.81
CA LYS A 54 -57.04 -1.22 -19.04
C LYS A 54 -58.48 -1.43 -19.47
N LEU A 55 -58.78 -1.19 -20.74
CA LEU A 55 -60.04 -1.58 -21.31
C LEU A 55 -60.06 -3.10 -21.55
N PRO A 56 -60.86 -3.87 -20.77
CA PRO A 56 -60.93 -5.31 -20.96
C PRO A 56 -61.43 -5.60 -22.39
N PHE A 57 -60.95 -6.70 -22.98
CA PHE A 57 -61.24 -7.17 -24.34
C PHE A 57 -60.57 -6.35 -25.46
N ILE A 58 -60.33 -5.06 -25.32
CA ILE A 58 -59.76 -4.19 -26.35
C ILE A 58 -58.25 -4.01 -26.17
N GLU A 59 -57.82 -3.86 -24.92
CA GLU A 59 -56.41 -3.64 -24.58
C GLU A 59 -55.78 -4.90 -23.93
N ARG A 60 -54.55 -5.20 -24.35
CA ARG A 60 -53.81 -6.30 -23.84
C ARG A 60 -52.38 -5.84 -23.43
N VAL A 61 -51.91 -6.22 -22.25
CA VAL A 61 -50.49 -6.09 -21.89
C VAL A 61 -49.72 -7.21 -22.57
N VAL A 62 -48.86 -6.85 -23.55
CA VAL A 62 -48.07 -7.80 -24.34
C VAL A 62 -46.82 -8.24 -23.60
N LYS A 63 -46.08 -7.28 -23.03
CA LYS A 63 -44.84 -7.55 -22.35
C LYS A 63 -44.70 -6.69 -21.13
N LYS A 64 -44.20 -7.30 -20.05
CA LYS A 64 -43.82 -6.62 -18.81
C LYS A 64 -42.30 -6.59 -18.73
N ILE A 65 -41.72 -5.41 -18.80
CA ILE A 65 -40.28 -5.21 -18.98
C ILE A 65 -39.69 -4.61 -17.73
N SER A 66 -38.57 -5.13 -17.29
CA SER A 66 -37.78 -4.55 -16.20
C SER A 66 -36.82 -3.50 -16.78
N LEU A 67 -36.83 -2.30 -16.23
CA LEU A 67 -35.92 -1.20 -16.61
C LEU A 67 -34.65 -1.20 -15.78
N LYS A 68 -34.50 -2.17 -14.87
CA LYS A 68 -33.28 -2.35 -14.10
C LYS A 68 -32.20 -2.93 -14.98
N GLU A 69 -30.96 -2.66 -14.62
CA GLU A 69 -29.82 -3.35 -15.22
C GLU A 69 -29.96 -4.86 -15.05
N GLN A 70 -29.73 -5.57 -16.12
CA GLN A 70 -29.80 -7.02 -16.21
C GLN A 70 -28.44 -7.55 -16.64
N VAL A 71 -28.17 -8.80 -16.28
CA VAL A 71 -26.94 -9.51 -16.60
C VAL A 71 -27.28 -10.69 -17.49
N ALA A 72 -26.60 -10.78 -18.64
CA ALA A 72 -26.61 -11.96 -19.49
C ALA A 72 -25.24 -12.63 -19.43
N ASP A 73 -25.22 -13.86 -19.00
CA ASP A 73 -24.05 -14.73 -19.03
C ASP A 73 -24.19 -15.68 -20.24
N PHE A 74 -23.24 -15.62 -21.15
CA PHE A 74 -23.26 -16.42 -22.38
C PHE A 74 -22.23 -17.54 -22.28
N ASP A 75 -22.62 -18.68 -22.84
CA ASP A 75 -21.77 -19.87 -22.88
C ASP A 75 -20.44 -19.63 -23.62
N PRO A 76 -19.39 -20.38 -23.32
CA PRO A 76 -18.09 -20.25 -23.95
C PRO A 76 -18.16 -20.34 -25.46
N GLN A 77 -17.68 -19.30 -26.15
CA GLN A 77 -17.66 -19.23 -27.62
C GLN A 77 -16.26 -19.61 -28.14
N PRO A 78 -16.17 -20.51 -29.12
CA PRO A 78 -14.91 -20.84 -29.77
C PRO A 78 -14.49 -19.70 -30.69
N VAL A 79 -13.27 -19.20 -30.48
CA VAL A 79 -12.64 -18.14 -31.27
C VAL A 79 -11.23 -18.57 -31.68
N ILE A 80 -10.73 -17.99 -32.78
CA ILE A 80 -9.40 -18.26 -33.31
C ILE A 80 -8.63 -16.95 -33.32
N THR A 81 -7.44 -16.93 -32.72
CA THR A 81 -6.56 -15.77 -32.71
C THR A 81 -5.80 -15.62 -34.04
N LYS A 82 -5.13 -14.49 -34.20
CA LYS A 82 -4.30 -14.18 -35.39
C LYS A 82 -3.16 -15.20 -35.60
N ASP A 83 -2.61 -15.72 -34.51
CA ASP A 83 -1.57 -16.77 -34.49
C ASP A 83 -2.14 -18.20 -34.58
N ASN A 84 -3.43 -18.32 -34.99
CA ASN A 84 -4.13 -19.58 -35.28
C ASN A 84 -4.30 -20.50 -34.05
N VAL A 85 -4.41 -19.93 -32.85
CA VAL A 85 -4.77 -20.68 -31.65
C VAL A 85 -6.28 -20.63 -31.43
N THR A 86 -6.92 -21.80 -31.32
CA THR A 86 -8.35 -21.88 -30.97
C THR A 86 -8.51 -21.81 -29.46
N MET A 87 -9.32 -20.89 -28.96
CA MET A 87 -9.61 -20.75 -27.53
C MET A 87 -11.13 -20.63 -27.30
N GLN A 88 -11.54 -20.86 -26.06
CA GLN A 88 -12.92 -20.64 -25.62
C GLN A 88 -12.98 -19.43 -24.70
N ILE A 89 -13.92 -18.55 -24.94
CA ILE A 89 -14.09 -17.30 -24.19
C ILE A 89 -15.54 -17.17 -23.75
N ASP A 90 -15.73 -17.00 -22.43
CA ASP A 90 -17.02 -16.70 -21.81
C ASP A 90 -17.19 -15.18 -21.74
N THR A 91 -18.41 -14.72 -22.00
CA THR A 91 -18.70 -13.29 -21.98
C THR A 91 -19.91 -12.98 -21.14
N VAL A 92 -19.81 -11.95 -20.31
CA VAL A 92 -20.90 -11.43 -19.49
C VAL A 92 -21.23 -10.01 -19.95
N ILE A 93 -22.51 -9.74 -20.20
CA ILE A 93 -23.00 -8.44 -20.64
C ILE A 93 -23.94 -7.86 -19.59
N TYR A 94 -23.67 -6.63 -19.20
CA TYR A 94 -24.52 -5.81 -18.36
C TYR A 94 -25.26 -4.83 -19.24
N PHE A 95 -26.58 -4.93 -19.28
CA PHE A 95 -27.44 -4.10 -20.13
C PHE A 95 -28.68 -3.66 -19.40
N GLN A 96 -29.28 -2.61 -19.89
CA GLN A 96 -30.59 -2.14 -19.45
C GLN A 96 -31.48 -1.82 -20.62
N ILE A 97 -32.78 -1.97 -20.43
CA ILE A 97 -33.78 -1.63 -21.47
C ILE A 97 -34.14 -0.17 -21.28
N THR A 98 -33.84 0.64 -22.31
CA THR A 98 -34.10 2.09 -22.33
C THR A 98 -35.45 2.40 -22.99
N ASP A 99 -35.79 1.71 -24.07
CA ASP A 99 -37.06 1.85 -24.74
C ASP A 99 -37.85 0.53 -24.81
N PRO A 100 -38.90 0.39 -23.95
CA PRO A 100 -39.77 -0.79 -23.96
C PRO A 100 -40.47 -1.09 -25.27
N LYS A 101 -40.79 -0.07 -26.07
CA LYS A 101 -41.43 -0.24 -27.37
C LYS A 101 -40.46 -0.89 -28.36
N LEU A 102 -39.25 -0.33 -28.50
CA LEU A 102 -38.24 -0.86 -29.40
C LEU A 102 -37.82 -2.27 -28.97
N TYR A 103 -37.70 -2.53 -27.66
CA TYR A 103 -37.39 -3.86 -27.13
C TYR A 103 -38.45 -4.92 -27.45
N THR A 104 -39.70 -4.51 -27.61
CA THR A 104 -40.81 -5.43 -27.86
C THR A 104 -41.00 -5.69 -29.35
N TYR A 105 -40.81 -4.68 -30.21
CA TYR A 105 -41.13 -4.74 -31.63
C TYR A 105 -39.90 -4.61 -32.55
N GLY A 106 -38.74 -4.20 -32.05
CA GLY A 106 -37.53 -3.99 -32.83
C GLY A 106 -36.86 -5.28 -33.25
N VAL A 107 -36.93 -6.32 -32.38
CA VAL A 107 -36.33 -7.62 -32.64
C VAL A 107 -37.18 -8.71 -32.00
N GLU A 108 -37.30 -9.86 -32.64
CA GLU A 108 -38.17 -10.95 -32.17
C GLU A 108 -37.60 -11.64 -30.91
N TYR A 109 -36.32 -11.97 -30.93
CA TYR A 109 -35.61 -12.65 -29.83
C TYR A 109 -34.38 -11.81 -29.40
N PRO A 110 -34.56 -10.76 -28.55
CA PRO A 110 -33.50 -9.83 -28.20
C PRO A 110 -32.25 -10.50 -27.59
N MET A 111 -32.46 -11.49 -26.72
CA MET A 111 -31.35 -12.15 -26.04
C MET A 111 -30.49 -12.98 -26.99
N SER A 112 -31.13 -13.79 -27.86
CA SER A 112 -30.40 -14.56 -28.88
C SER A 112 -29.73 -13.65 -29.91
N ALA A 113 -30.33 -12.50 -30.24
CA ALA A 113 -29.72 -11.53 -31.12
C ALA A 113 -28.43 -10.93 -30.49
N ILE A 114 -28.47 -10.56 -29.20
CA ILE A 114 -27.29 -10.07 -28.46
C ILE A 114 -26.23 -11.16 -28.39
N GLU A 115 -26.60 -12.39 -28.08
CA GLU A 115 -25.69 -13.55 -28.01
C GLU A 115 -24.91 -13.74 -29.31
N ASN A 116 -25.62 -13.84 -30.42
CA ASN A 116 -25.04 -14.01 -31.77
C ASN A 116 -24.16 -12.82 -32.17
N LEU A 117 -24.62 -11.60 -31.86
CA LEU A 117 -23.85 -10.38 -32.10
C LEU A 117 -22.57 -10.36 -31.27
N THR A 118 -22.65 -10.77 -30.00
CA THR A 118 -21.52 -10.88 -29.11
C THR A 118 -20.50 -11.90 -29.61
N ALA A 119 -20.96 -13.10 -30.00
CA ALA A 119 -20.10 -14.14 -30.53
C ALA A 119 -19.39 -13.71 -31.84
N THR A 120 -20.08 -13.04 -32.74
CA THR A 120 -19.47 -12.55 -33.99
C THR A 120 -18.51 -11.39 -33.77
N THR A 121 -18.86 -10.44 -32.90
CA THR A 121 -17.99 -9.31 -32.53
C THR A 121 -16.74 -9.78 -31.82
N LEU A 122 -16.89 -10.70 -30.86
CA LEU A 122 -15.77 -11.31 -30.13
C LEU A 122 -14.82 -12.01 -31.10
N ARG A 123 -15.36 -12.82 -32.03
CA ARG A 123 -14.54 -13.51 -33.05
C ARG A 123 -13.74 -12.53 -33.92
N ASN A 124 -14.34 -11.43 -34.32
CA ASN A 124 -13.67 -10.42 -35.12
C ASN A 124 -12.54 -9.74 -34.35
N ILE A 125 -12.81 -9.31 -33.12
CA ILE A 125 -11.81 -8.61 -32.28
C ILE A 125 -10.65 -9.53 -31.94
N ILE A 126 -10.92 -10.76 -31.52
CA ILE A 126 -9.88 -11.74 -31.15
C ILE A 126 -9.09 -12.21 -32.39
N GLY A 127 -9.74 -12.32 -33.54
CA GLY A 127 -9.06 -12.67 -34.80
C GLY A 127 -8.00 -11.67 -35.28
N GLU A 128 -8.04 -10.44 -34.79
CA GLU A 128 -7.02 -9.41 -35.03
C GLU A 128 -5.85 -9.46 -34.05
N LEU A 129 -5.99 -10.16 -32.91
CA LEU A 129 -5.05 -10.19 -31.80
C LEU A 129 -4.30 -11.52 -31.74
N GLU A 130 -3.05 -11.45 -31.28
CA GLU A 130 -2.28 -12.62 -30.90
C GLU A 130 -2.73 -13.14 -29.52
N LEU A 131 -2.43 -14.42 -29.20
CA LEU A 131 -2.82 -15.04 -27.94
C LEU A 131 -2.42 -14.20 -26.72
N ASP A 132 -1.15 -13.81 -26.64
CA ASP A 132 -0.61 -13.03 -25.53
C ASP A 132 -1.31 -11.66 -25.39
N GLN A 133 -1.63 -11.02 -26.51
CA GLN A 133 -2.39 -9.77 -26.51
C GLN A 133 -3.81 -9.97 -26.02
N SER A 134 -4.45 -11.07 -26.41
CA SER A 134 -5.82 -11.40 -25.98
C SER A 134 -5.91 -11.63 -24.47
N LEU A 135 -4.86 -12.17 -23.86
CA LEU A 135 -4.79 -12.41 -22.41
C LEU A 135 -4.50 -11.14 -21.60
N THR A 136 -3.68 -10.24 -22.18
CA THR A 136 -3.20 -9.03 -21.46
C THR A 136 -4.04 -7.79 -21.70
N SER A 137 -4.76 -7.70 -22.85
CA SER A 137 -5.48 -6.50 -23.26
C SER A 137 -7.00 -6.59 -23.05
N ARG A 138 -7.45 -7.29 -22.00
CA ARG A 138 -8.88 -7.51 -21.71
C ARG A 138 -9.68 -6.21 -21.68
N ASP A 139 -9.15 -5.16 -21.05
CA ASP A 139 -9.84 -3.86 -20.92
C ASP A 139 -10.10 -3.22 -22.30
N THR A 140 -9.15 -3.35 -23.22
CA THR A 140 -9.29 -2.84 -24.58
C THR A 140 -10.34 -3.62 -25.37
N ILE A 141 -10.36 -4.94 -25.22
CA ILE A 141 -11.33 -5.83 -25.85
C ILE A 141 -12.73 -5.51 -25.31
N ASN A 142 -12.89 -5.44 -23.99
CA ASN A 142 -14.13 -5.10 -23.31
C ASN A 142 -14.70 -3.74 -23.80
N ALA A 143 -13.84 -2.72 -23.90
CA ALA A 143 -14.21 -1.40 -24.38
C ALA A 143 -14.66 -1.40 -25.86
N LYS A 144 -13.93 -2.10 -26.73
CA LYS A 144 -14.30 -2.26 -28.16
C LYS A 144 -15.61 -3.02 -28.29
N MET A 145 -15.75 -4.15 -27.59
CA MET A 145 -16.99 -4.93 -27.60
C MET A 145 -18.17 -4.09 -27.14
N ARG A 146 -18.04 -3.38 -26.01
CA ARG A 146 -19.09 -2.51 -25.50
C ARG A 146 -19.52 -1.48 -26.55
N SER A 147 -18.59 -0.81 -27.20
CA SER A 147 -18.88 0.22 -28.18
C SER A 147 -19.68 -0.33 -29.39
N ILE A 148 -19.24 -1.48 -29.91
CA ILE A 148 -19.90 -2.12 -31.07
C ILE A 148 -21.29 -2.66 -30.70
N LEU A 149 -21.36 -3.30 -29.51
CA LEU A 149 -22.64 -3.87 -29.08
C LEU A 149 -23.65 -2.79 -28.71
N ASP A 150 -23.24 -1.71 -28.04
CA ASP A 150 -24.14 -0.58 -27.71
C ASP A 150 -24.72 0.07 -28.97
N GLU A 151 -23.87 0.35 -29.95
CA GLU A 151 -24.32 0.90 -31.25
C GLU A 151 -25.28 -0.03 -31.96
N ALA A 152 -25.02 -1.33 -31.99
CA ALA A 152 -25.86 -2.30 -32.69
C ALA A 152 -27.16 -2.61 -31.95
N THR A 153 -27.23 -2.45 -30.62
CA THR A 153 -28.44 -2.75 -29.82
C THR A 153 -29.31 -1.52 -29.54
N ASP A 154 -28.82 -0.33 -29.82
CA ASP A 154 -29.62 0.93 -29.69
C ASP A 154 -30.93 0.92 -30.47
N PRO A 155 -31.00 0.45 -31.73
CA PRO A 155 -32.27 0.31 -32.47
C PRO A 155 -33.28 -0.64 -31.83
N TRP A 156 -32.84 -1.52 -30.95
CA TRP A 156 -33.68 -2.46 -30.20
C TRP A 156 -34.09 -1.91 -28.82
N GLY A 157 -33.70 -0.67 -28.48
CA GLY A 157 -34.01 -0.04 -27.21
C GLY A 157 -33.25 -0.68 -26.02
N ILE A 158 -32.10 -1.26 -26.31
CA ILE A 158 -31.21 -1.90 -25.30
C ILE A 158 -29.93 -1.09 -25.26
N LYS A 159 -29.55 -0.70 -24.08
CA LYS A 159 -28.27 -0.04 -23.80
C LYS A 159 -27.30 -1.01 -23.13
N VAL A 160 -26.15 -1.21 -23.72
CA VAL A 160 -25.07 -2.02 -23.16
C VAL A 160 -24.17 -1.14 -22.27
N ASN A 161 -24.24 -1.33 -20.97
CA ASN A 161 -23.45 -0.56 -20.00
C ASN A 161 -22.02 -1.07 -19.93
N ARG A 162 -21.85 -2.40 -19.85
CA ARG A 162 -20.56 -3.04 -19.68
C ARG A 162 -20.54 -4.42 -20.31
N VAL A 163 -19.38 -4.78 -20.86
CA VAL A 163 -19.08 -6.13 -21.36
C VAL A 163 -17.82 -6.60 -20.70
N GLU A 164 -17.80 -7.83 -20.22
CA GLU A 164 -16.62 -8.42 -19.58
C GLU A 164 -16.35 -9.82 -20.10
N LEU A 165 -15.09 -10.08 -20.39
CA LEU A 165 -14.58 -11.40 -20.64
C LEU A 165 -14.34 -12.11 -19.31
N LYS A 166 -15.09 -13.19 -19.06
CA LYS A 166 -15.02 -13.94 -17.79
C LYS A 166 -13.80 -14.87 -17.79
N ASN A 167 -13.76 -15.85 -18.66
CA ASN A 167 -12.66 -16.78 -18.80
C ASN A 167 -12.14 -16.77 -20.24
N ILE A 168 -10.82 -16.89 -20.39
CA ILE A 168 -10.16 -17.12 -21.67
C ILE A 168 -9.38 -18.40 -21.51
N LEU A 169 -9.85 -19.45 -22.18
CA LEU A 169 -9.33 -20.81 -22.02
C LEU A 169 -8.66 -21.27 -23.34
N PRO A 170 -7.34 -21.13 -23.46
CA PRO A 170 -6.60 -21.73 -24.56
C PRO A 170 -6.56 -23.26 -24.44
N PRO A 171 -6.16 -24.01 -25.49
CA PRO A 171 -5.97 -25.45 -25.43
C PRO A 171 -4.97 -25.86 -24.36
N GLN A 172 -5.18 -27.05 -23.77
CA GLN A 172 -4.37 -27.54 -22.65
C GLN A 172 -2.86 -27.59 -22.96
N ASP A 173 -2.49 -27.94 -24.18
CA ASP A 173 -1.07 -28.01 -24.59
C ASP A 173 -0.41 -26.63 -24.56
N ILE A 174 -1.14 -25.59 -24.95
CA ILE A 174 -0.68 -24.21 -24.91
C ILE A 174 -0.59 -23.74 -23.45
N GLN A 175 -1.59 -24.03 -22.62
CA GLN A 175 -1.55 -23.72 -21.18
C GLN A 175 -0.31 -24.33 -20.50
N ASN A 176 -0.07 -25.62 -20.72
CA ASN A 176 1.09 -26.32 -20.16
C ASN A 176 2.43 -25.71 -20.64
N SER A 177 2.49 -25.29 -21.88
CA SER A 177 3.69 -24.65 -22.44
C SER A 177 3.90 -23.26 -21.85
N MET A 178 2.86 -22.46 -21.70
CA MET A 178 2.89 -21.15 -21.07
C MET A 178 3.25 -21.24 -19.57
N GLU A 179 2.72 -22.23 -18.85
CA GLU A 179 3.12 -22.47 -17.46
C GLU A 179 4.60 -22.77 -17.32
N LYS A 180 5.15 -23.64 -18.17
CA LYS A 180 6.58 -23.95 -18.16
C LYS A 180 7.43 -22.70 -18.48
N GLN A 181 7.03 -21.92 -19.47
CA GLN A 181 7.72 -20.68 -19.85
C GLN A 181 7.65 -19.66 -18.71
N MET A 182 6.47 -19.43 -18.15
CA MET A 182 6.28 -18.51 -17.03
C MET A 182 7.07 -18.93 -15.78
N LYS A 183 7.14 -20.23 -15.50
CA LYS A 183 7.94 -20.78 -14.40
C LYS A 183 9.42 -20.51 -14.62
N ALA A 184 9.96 -20.82 -15.80
CA ALA A 184 11.35 -20.57 -16.13
C ALA A 184 11.71 -19.08 -16.08
N GLU A 185 10.82 -18.21 -16.55
CA GLU A 185 11.04 -16.75 -16.48
C GLU A 185 11.01 -16.22 -15.04
N ARG A 186 10.12 -16.75 -14.19
CA ARG A 186 10.10 -16.42 -12.76
C ARG A 186 11.36 -16.87 -12.04
N GLU A 187 11.81 -18.10 -12.28
CA GLU A 187 13.04 -18.64 -11.71
C GLU A 187 14.27 -17.81 -12.16
N ARG A 188 14.31 -17.40 -13.43
CA ARG A 188 15.35 -16.51 -13.94
C ARG A 188 15.36 -15.16 -13.24
N ARG A 189 14.19 -14.52 -13.11
CA ARG A 189 14.05 -13.23 -12.41
C ARG A 189 14.39 -13.34 -10.92
N GLU A 190 13.96 -14.40 -10.27
CA GLU A 190 14.29 -14.69 -8.87
C GLU A 190 15.80 -14.77 -8.68
N SER A 191 16.50 -15.55 -9.51
CA SER A 191 17.96 -15.68 -9.47
C SER A 191 18.69 -14.35 -9.68
N ILE A 192 18.23 -13.52 -10.61
CA ILE A 192 18.81 -12.18 -10.86
C ILE A 192 18.60 -11.29 -9.63
N LEU A 193 17.37 -11.20 -9.13
CA LEU A 193 17.02 -10.36 -7.96
C LEU A 193 17.79 -10.80 -6.70
N GLN A 194 17.98 -12.11 -6.52
CA GLN A 194 18.76 -12.63 -5.41
C GLN A 194 20.24 -12.21 -5.53
N ALA A 195 20.83 -12.39 -6.73
CA ALA A 195 22.22 -12.00 -6.96
C ALA A 195 22.43 -10.48 -6.81
N GLU A 196 21.50 -9.66 -7.28
CA GLU A 196 21.53 -8.21 -7.08
C GLU A 196 21.38 -7.83 -5.60
N GLY A 197 20.48 -8.50 -4.89
CA GLY A 197 20.30 -8.32 -3.45
C GLY A 197 21.55 -8.68 -2.65
N GLU A 198 22.21 -9.81 -2.95
CA GLU A 198 23.46 -10.20 -2.32
C GLU A 198 24.58 -9.19 -2.61
N LYS A 199 24.70 -8.73 -3.86
CA LYS A 199 25.67 -7.70 -4.24
C LYS A 199 25.42 -6.40 -3.47
N ALA A 200 24.19 -5.92 -3.46
CA ALA A 200 23.82 -4.69 -2.76
C ALA A 200 24.08 -4.80 -1.24
N SER A 201 23.77 -5.95 -0.64
CA SER A 201 24.04 -6.23 0.78
C SER A 201 25.54 -6.18 1.07
N LYS A 202 26.38 -6.85 0.27
CA LYS A 202 27.84 -6.85 0.47
C LYS A 202 28.43 -5.46 0.31
N VAL A 203 27.96 -4.67 -0.66
CA VAL A 203 28.41 -3.27 -0.83
C VAL A 203 28.04 -2.43 0.38
N LEU A 204 26.79 -2.53 0.86
CA LEU A 204 26.31 -1.75 1.99
C LEU A 204 27.05 -2.10 3.29
N ILE A 205 27.34 -3.39 3.51
CA ILE A 205 28.15 -3.85 4.66
C ILE A 205 29.56 -3.27 4.57
N ALA A 206 30.23 -3.35 3.41
CA ALA A 206 31.58 -2.82 3.23
C ALA A 206 31.63 -1.29 3.39
N GLU A 207 30.62 -0.57 2.91
CA GLU A 207 30.50 0.87 3.12
C GLU A 207 30.29 1.21 4.62
N GLY A 208 29.45 0.44 5.32
CA GLY A 208 29.22 0.60 6.75
C GLY A 208 30.50 0.33 7.57
N GLU A 209 31.25 -0.71 7.25
CA GLU A 209 32.53 -1.00 7.88
C GLU A 209 33.55 0.13 7.63
N LYS A 210 33.68 0.59 6.38
CA LYS A 210 34.55 1.73 6.04
C LYS A 210 34.17 2.97 6.85
N GLN A 211 32.90 3.29 6.94
CA GLN A 211 32.41 4.47 7.68
C GLN A 211 32.67 4.32 9.18
N SER A 212 32.48 3.13 9.74
CA SER A 212 32.77 2.82 11.13
C SER A 212 34.26 3.02 11.46
N VAL A 213 35.15 2.51 10.62
CA VAL A 213 36.60 2.69 10.80
C VAL A 213 37.03 4.15 10.73
N LEU A 214 36.47 4.92 9.76
CA LEU A 214 36.74 6.35 9.63
C LEU A 214 36.29 7.13 10.89
N LEU A 215 35.08 6.86 11.36
CA LEU A 215 34.54 7.51 12.56
C LEU A 215 35.37 7.16 13.83
N GLN A 216 35.82 5.89 13.97
CA GLN A 216 36.69 5.49 15.06
C GLN A 216 38.05 6.18 14.99
N ALA A 217 38.64 6.29 13.81
CA ALA A 217 39.92 7.00 13.61
C ALA A 217 39.82 8.50 13.94
N ASP A 218 38.73 9.15 13.48
CA ASP A 218 38.47 10.56 13.79
C ASP A 218 38.22 10.78 15.31
N ALA A 219 37.41 9.91 15.91
CA ALA A 219 37.20 9.97 17.38
C ALA A 219 38.51 9.79 18.18
N ALA A 220 39.34 8.83 17.77
CA ALA A 220 40.62 8.61 18.38
C ALA A 220 41.60 9.82 18.23
N LYS A 221 41.59 10.43 17.03
CA LYS A 221 42.35 11.66 16.76
C LYS A 221 41.87 12.80 17.65
N GLN A 222 40.57 13.05 17.71
CA GLN A 222 39.99 14.10 18.54
C GLN A 222 40.27 13.89 20.04
N ALA A 223 40.14 12.64 20.50
CA ALA A 223 40.45 12.32 21.87
C ALA A 223 41.92 12.62 22.22
N LYS A 224 42.88 12.29 21.32
CA LYS A 224 44.31 12.63 21.54
C LYS A 224 44.58 14.12 21.53
N ILE A 225 43.93 14.87 20.63
CA ILE A 225 44.06 16.33 20.58
C ILE A 225 43.52 16.97 21.87
N MET A 226 42.30 16.58 22.29
CA MET A 226 41.72 17.06 23.55
C MET A 226 42.56 16.71 24.77
N ALA A 227 43.12 15.50 24.84
CA ALA A 227 44.01 15.12 25.91
C ALA A 227 45.28 15.98 25.93
N ALA A 228 45.92 16.21 24.78
CA ALA A 228 47.11 17.06 24.68
C ALA A 228 46.84 18.52 25.03
N GLU A 229 45.70 19.05 24.60
CA GLU A 229 45.24 20.41 24.92
C GLU A 229 44.94 20.56 26.44
N ALA A 230 44.30 19.57 27.05
CA ALA A 230 44.02 19.54 28.47
C ALA A 230 45.32 19.47 29.30
N GLU A 231 46.27 18.65 28.85
CA GLU A 231 47.61 18.58 29.50
C GLU A 231 48.37 19.89 29.37
N ALA A 232 48.41 20.49 28.16
CA ALA A 232 49.02 21.80 27.92
C ALA A 232 48.42 22.90 28.81
N GLN A 233 47.06 22.95 28.89
CA GLN A 233 46.34 23.92 29.73
C GLN A 233 46.65 23.65 31.25
N SER A 234 46.70 22.40 31.64
CA SER A 234 47.07 22.04 33.04
C SER A 234 48.46 22.52 33.40
N ILE A 235 49.46 22.24 32.52
CA ILE A 235 50.83 22.71 32.71
C ILE A 235 50.90 24.26 32.77
N LEU A 236 50.22 24.95 31.84
CA LEU A 236 50.18 26.43 31.84
C LEU A 236 49.58 26.97 33.14
N LYS A 237 48.46 26.43 33.61
CA LYS A 237 47.83 26.84 34.87
C LYS A 237 48.73 26.60 36.09
N VAL A 238 49.43 25.48 36.14
CA VAL A 238 50.40 25.18 37.21
C VAL A 238 51.57 26.17 37.18
N GLN A 239 52.12 26.45 35.99
CA GLN A 239 53.22 27.42 35.85
C GLN A 239 52.79 28.83 36.16
N GLN A 240 51.59 29.25 35.75
CA GLN A 240 51.02 30.57 36.12
C GLN A 240 50.83 30.66 37.65
N ALA A 241 50.24 29.66 38.26
CA ALA A 241 50.09 29.64 39.74
C ALA A 241 51.43 29.68 40.48
N MET A 242 52.45 29.03 39.92
CA MET A 242 53.82 29.05 40.51
C MET A 242 54.47 30.44 40.33
N ALA A 243 54.30 31.07 39.13
CA ALA A 243 54.80 32.42 38.90
C ALA A 243 54.11 33.46 39.79
N ASP A 244 52.78 33.34 39.94
CA ASP A 244 52.02 34.23 40.85
C ASP A 244 52.41 34.00 42.29
N SER A 245 52.67 32.77 42.72
CA SER A 245 53.22 32.47 44.06
C SER A 245 54.57 33.07 44.27
N MET A 246 55.50 32.98 43.31
CA MET A 246 56.82 33.65 43.38
C MET A 246 56.72 35.14 43.41
N ARG A 247 55.80 35.75 42.62
CA ARG A 247 55.54 37.18 42.60
C ARG A 247 55.07 37.67 43.98
N LEU A 248 54.11 36.99 44.59
CA LEU A 248 53.62 37.28 45.95
C LEU A 248 54.67 37.12 47.01
N LEU A 249 55.55 36.16 46.85
CA LEU A 249 56.70 35.98 47.75
C LEU A 249 57.74 37.16 47.65
N ASN A 250 57.96 37.63 46.40
CA ASN A 250 58.86 38.77 46.18
C ASN A 250 58.28 40.13 46.65
N GLU A 251 56.98 40.35 46.46
CA GLU A 251 56.27 41.57 46.85
C GLU A 251 56.15 41.71 48.37
N ASN A 252 56.02 40.57 49.10
CA ASN A 252 55.86 40.60 50.55
C ASN A 252 57.18 40.44 51.32
N ALA A 253 58.36 40.52 50.67
CA ALA A 253 59.72 40.39 51.31
C ALA A 253 59.76 39.31 52.41
N PRO A 254 59.90 38.05 52.08
CA PRO A 254 59.77 36.94 53.07
C PRO A 254 60.80 37.09 54.21
N ASN A 255 60.29 37.06 55.45
CA ASN A 255 61.07 37.13 56.62
C ASN A 255 62.00 35.87 56.69
N ASP A 256 63.18 36.00 57.29
CA ASP A 256 64.22 34.93 57.39
C ASP A 256 63.65 33.56 57.88
N GLN A 257 62.58 33.66 58.71
CA GLN A 257 61.89 32.47 59.24
C GLN A 257 61.04 31.75 58.11
N VAL A 258 60.46 32.44 57.15
CA VAL A 258 59.70 31.88 56.04
C VAL A 258 60.62 31.22 55.01
N ILE A 259 61.83 31.78 54.82
CA ILE A 259 62.85 31.19 53.94
C ILE A 259 63.34 29.87 54.55
N LYS A 260 63.53 29.79 55.86
CA LYS A 260 63.90 28.53 56.56
C LYS A 260 62.79 27.49 56.49
N LEU A 261 61.50 27.90 56.58
CA LEU A 261 60.37 26.97 56.46
C LEU A 261 60.29 26.40 55.02
N LYS A 262 60.45 27.23 53.96
CA LYS A 262 60.51 26.79 52.61
C LYS A 262 61.69 25.88 52.28
N ALA A 263 62.80 26.12 52.87
CA ALA A 263 63.96 25.25 52.75
C ALA A 263 63.70 23.85 53.39
N LEU A 264 62.94 23.78 54.50
CA LEU A 264 62.51 22.53 55.13
C LEU A 264 61.47 21.80 54.25
N GLU A 265 60.51 22.51 53.69
CA GLU A 265 59.52 21.92 52.69
C GLU A 265 60.25 21.35 51.48
N ALA A 266 61.28 22.04 50.98
CA ALA A 266 62.08 21.59 49.84
C ALA A 266 62.87 20.33 50.19
N LEU A 267 63.41 20.27 51.45
CA LEU A 267 64.09 19.13 51.92
C LEU A 267 63.18 17.89 52.14
N GLU A 268 61.96 18.12 52.63
CA GLU A 268 60.92 17.09 52.74
C GLU A 268 60.58 16.47 51.36
N LYS A 269 60.38 17.29 50.35
CA LYS A 269 60.15 16.80 48.98
C LYS A 269 61.32 16.05 48.37
N VAL A 270 62.53 16.39 48.72
CA VAL A 270 63.74 15.68 48.33
C VAL A 270 63.91 14.37 49.12
N ALA A 271 63.49 14.34 50.37
CA ALA A 271 63.54 13.15 51.19
C ALA A 271 62.48 12.08 50.83
N ASP A 272 61.36 12.54 50.29
CA ASP A 272 60.27 11.65 49.80
C ASP A 272 60.52 11.09 48.35
N GLY A 273 61.59 11.57 47.70
CA GLY A 273 62.06 11.07 46.41
C GLY A 273 62.74 9.70 46.51
N LYS A 274 62.51 8.80 45.64
CA LYS A 274 63.06 7.42 45.51
C LYS A 274 64.61 7.41 45.21
N ALA A 275 65.32 8.51 45.37
CA ALA A 275 66.75 8.59 45.02
C ALA A 275 67.63 8.23 46.19
N THR A 276 68.49 7.24 45.96
CA THR A 276 69.45 6.71 46.96
C THR A 276 70.70 7.57 47.21
N LYS A 277 70.88 8.69 46.51
CA LYS A 277 72.01 9.61 46.71
C LYS A 277 71.50 11.03 46.80
N LEU A 278 71.71 11.63 47.96
CA LEU A 278 71.38 13.03 48.23
C LEU A 278 72.72 13.85 48.23
N ILE A 279 72.79 14.79 47.27
CA ILE A 279 73.88 15.78 47.26
C ILE A 279 73.37 17.06 47.91
N ILE A 280 73.77 17.37 49.11
CA ILE A 280 73.34 18.57 49.84
C ILE A 280 74.44 19.67 49.68
N PRO A 281 74.05 20.86 49.13
CA PRO A 281 74.96 21.98 49.07
C PRO A 281 75.46 22.40 50.44
N SER A 282 76.72 22.85 50.53
CA SER A 282 77.37 23.17 51.77
C SER A 282 76.67 24.25 52.62
N GLU A 283 75.90 25.10 52.02
CA GLU A 283 75.14 26.18 52.67
C GLU A 283 73.95 25.73 53.51
N ILE A 284 73.47 24.49 53.29
CA ILE A 284 72.32 23.91 53.99
C ILE A 284 72.72 22.75 54.94
N GLN A 285 74.01 22.41 55.03
CA GLN A 285 74.48 21.26 55.84
C GLN A 285 74.13 21.42 57.31
N GLY A 286 74.11 22.62 57.86
CA GLY A 286 73.75 22.88 59.28
C GLY A 286 72.29 22.54 59.61
N LEU A 287 71.38 22.76 58.69
CA LEU A 287 69.96 22.43 58.83
C LEU A 287 69.68 20.95 58.56
N ALA A 288 70.36 20.35 57.57
CA ALA A 288 70.28 18.92 57.31
C ALA A 288 70.80 18.05 58.45
N GLY A 289 71.84 18.54 59.13
CA GLY A 289 72.36 17.85 60.31
C GLY A 289 71.38 17.88 61.47
N LEU A 290 70.65 18.96 61.69
CA LEU A 290 69.56 19.03 62.69
C LEU A 290 68.38 18.14 62.38
N ALA A 291 67.98 18.04 61.13
CA ALA A 291 66.93 17.18 60.72
C ALA A 291 67.30 15.70 60.82
N ALA A 292 68.51 15.32 60.47
CA ALA A 292 69.03 13.98 60.62
C ALA A 292 69.12 13.55 62.12
N SER A 293 69.54 14.43 62.99
CA SER A 293 69.61 14.14 64.44
C SER A 293 68.23 14.05 65.10
N ALA A 294 67.21 14.88 64.60
CA ALA A 294 65.85 14.76 65.07
C ALA A 294 65.21 13.42 64.64
N LYS A 295 65.50 12.93 63.40
CA LYS A 295 65.04 11.66 62.91
C LYS A 295 65.63 10.48 63.70
N THR A 296 66.90 10.53 64.12
CA THR A 296 67.54 9.53 64.90
C THR A 296 66.97 9.41 66.34
N ILE A 297 66.61 10.57 66.92
CA ILE A 297 65.94 10.66 68.23
C ILE A 297 64.52 10.09 68.18
N LEU A 298 63.81 10.29 67.07
CA LEU A 298 62.45 9.81 66.90
C LEU A 298 62.34 8.37 66.42
N SER A 299 63.46 7.76 65.96
CA SER A 299 63.50 6.37 65.52
C SER A 299 63.99 5.38 66.58
N ASP A 300 64.44 5.87 67.76
CA ASP A 300 65.01 5.03 68.80
C ASP A 300 64.00 4.57 69.88
N ASP A 301 62.70 4.80 69.61
CA ASP A 301 61.62 4.45 70.54
C ASP A 301 60.70 3.35 69.97
N LYS A 302 61.31 2.20 69.59
CA LYS A 302 60.58 0.95 69.49
C LYS A 302 61.38 -0.16 70.20
N PRO A 303 60.90 -0.60 71.35
CA PRO A 303 61.43 -1.82 71.94
C PRO A 303 60.92 -3.02 71.08
N GLU A 304 61.90 -3.93 70.84
CA GLU A 304 61.63 -5.28 70.35
C GLU A 304 60.69 -6.00 71.34
N ALA A 305 59.57 -6.54 70.79
CA ALA A 305 58.90 -7.71 71.31
C ALA A 305 58.18 -8.43 70.15
#